data_98b114512f295d087f31a24b58ed61be
#
_entry.id   98b114512f295d087f31a24b58ed61be
#
_cell.length_a   1.000
_cell.length_b   1.000
_cell.length_c   1.000
_cell.angle_alpha   90.00
_cell.angle_beta   90.00
_cell.angle_gamma   90.00
#
_symmetry.space_group_name_H-M   'P 1'
#
loop_
_entity.id
_entity.type
_entity.pdbx_description
1 polymer ?
#
loop_
_entity_poly.entity_id
_entity_poly.type
_entity_poly.pdbx_seq_one_letter_code
_entity_poly.pdbx_strand_id
1 'polypeptide(L)'
;MEALVALLLLAIGVLGYSALQLRAIDASSEALYRSQGMLILRGLADNIRANPLGQSSYPTAVRGYTSIKTAPTAPTVNCYNAAEAQRCTPAQMATYDAYLAEKTAFEIGMHITMDDCPGVSVAPVKRQCLFIAWDDTTLTATATTANISNCMSDAGVYVAGSKCLMMEAY
;
A
#
# COMPACT_ATOMS: atom_id res chain seq x y z
N MET A 1 13.50 54.45 -14.03
CA MET A 1 14.38 53.34 -13.64
C MET A 1 13.88 52.61 -12.41
N GLU A 2 13.48 53.28 -11.35
CA GLU A 2 12.96 52.69 -10.10
C GLU A 2 11.76 51.77 -10.29
N ALA A 3 10.78 52.14 -11.11
CA ALA A 3 9.59 51.32 -11.35
C ALA A 3 9.92 49.95 -12.00
N LEU A 4 10.92 49.92 -12.90
CA LEU A 4 11.34 48.66 -13.54
C LEU A 4 12.03 47.72 -12.56
N VAL A 5 12.84 48.25 -11.65
CA VAL A 5 13.51 47.45 -10.61
C VAL A 5 12.48 46.93 -9.60
N ALA A 6 11.51 47.75 -9.21
CA ALA A 6 10.43 47.34 -8.31
C ALA A 6 9.56 46.23 -8.90
N LEU A 7 9.23 46.31 -10.20
CA LEU A 7 8.47 45.26 -10.89
C LEU A 7 9.27 43.95 -11.01
N LEU A 8 10.58 44.03 -11.24
CA LEU A 8 11.45 42.87 -11.34
C LEU A 8 11.55 42.16 -9.98
N LEU A 9 11.73 42.91 -8.90
CA LEU A 9 11.78 42.36 -7.54
C LEU A 9 10.43 41.72 -7.15
N LEU A 10 9.32 42.36 -7.50
CA LEU A 10 7.99 41.78 -7.27
C LEU A 10 7.81 40.47 -8.03
N ALA A 11 8.22 40.40 -9.31
CA ALA A 11 8.12 39.20 -10.12
C ALA A 11 8.93 38.02 -9.51
N ILE A 12 10.16 38.26 -9.07
CA ILE A 12 10.99 37.26 -8.43
C ILE A 12 10.36 36.81 -7.10
N GLY A 13 9.82 37.74 -6.33
CA GLY A 13 9.14 37.43 -5.06
C GLY A 13 7.92 36.54 -5.25
N VAL A 14 7.08 36.84 -6.24
CA VAL A 14 5.88 36.03 -6.56
C VAL A 14 6.28 34.64 -7.05
N LEU A 15 7.26 34.55 -7.96
CA LEU A 15 7.73 33.25 -8.46
C LEU A 15 8.35 32.38 -7.35
N GLY A 16 9.15 32.98 -6.48
CA GLY A 16 9.74 32.28 -5.33
C GLY A 16 8.67 31.76 -4.37
N TYR A 17 7.68 32.58 -4.06
CA TYR A 17 6.56 32.19 -3.20
C TYR A 17 5.72 31.06 -3.83
N SER A 18 5.40 31.15 -5.12
CA SER A 18 4.67 30.09 -5.84
C SER A 18 5.43 28.75 -5.83
N ALA A 19 6.74 28.78 -6.01
CA ALA A 19 7.56 27.57 -5.95
C ALA A 19 7.57 26.90 -4.57
N LEU A 20 7.57 27.71 -3.50
CA LEU A 20 7.45 27.19 -2.13
C LEU A 20 6.08 26.57 -1.84
N GLN A 21 5.01 27.21 -2.34
CA GLN A 21 3.66 26.65 -2.19
C GLN A 21 3.51 25.29 -2.86
N LEU A 22 4.03 25.14 -4.10
CA LEU A 22 3.99 23.85 -4.80
C LEU A 22 4.71 22.76 -3.99
N ARG A 23 5.91 23.06 -3.49
CA ARG A 23 6.65 22.12 -2.64
C ARG A 23 5.92 21.76 -1.35
N ALA A 24 5.25 22.70 -0.73
CA ALA A 24 4.45 22.45 0.47
C ALA A 24 3.25 21.53 0.20
N ILE A 25 2.58 21.71 -0.94
CA ILE A 25 1.47 20.86 -1.38
C ILE A 25 1.96 19.43 -1.64
N ASP A 26 3.07 19.26 -2.37
CA ASP A 26 3.64 17.96 -2.66
C ASP A 26 4.02 17.21 -1.37
N ALA A 27 4.68 17.90 -0.42
CA ALA A 27 5.05 17.31 0.86
C ALA A 27 3.82 16.93 1.70
N SER A 28 2.77 17.75 1.67
CA SER A 28 1.51 17.48 2.38
C SER A 28 0.77 16.27 1.76
N SER A 29 0.71 16.18 0.43
CA SER A 29 0.09 15.05 -0.25
C SER A 29 0.81 13.73 0.03
N GLU A 30 2.15 13.74 0.00
CA GLU A 30 2.96 12.55 0.33
C GLU A 30 2.72 12.10 1.78
N ALA A 31 2.67 13.03 2.73
CA ALA A 31 2.37 12.70 4.14
C ALA A 31 0.97 12.09 4.31
N LEU A 32 -0.02 12.57 3.54
CA LEU A 32 -1.37 12.04 3.53
C LEU A 32 -1.40 10.60 2.99
N TYR A 33 -0.75 10.34 1.84
CA TYR A 33 -0.65 8.99 1.27
C TYR A 33 0.01 8.01 2.26
N ARG A 34 1.11 8.41 2.90
CA ARG A 34 1.76 7.59 3.93
C ARG A 34 0.84 7.27 5.10
N SER A 35 0.09 8.24 5.56
CA SER A 35 -0.87 8.06 6.65
C SER A 35 -1.99 7.09 6.27
N GLN A 36 -2.59 7.27 5.10
CA GLN A 36 -3.66 6.40 4.59
C GLN A 36 -3.14 4.98 4.33
N GLY A 37 -1.99 4.83 3.68
CA GLY A 37 -1.36 3.54 3.44
C GLY A 37 -1.09 2.78 4.74
N MET A 38 -0.58 3.48 5.76
CA MET A 38 -0.34 2.87 7.07
C MET A 38 -1.62 2.40 7.75
N LEU A 39 -2.73 3.15 7.63
CA LEU A 39 -4.02 2.76 8.19
C LEU A 39 -4.56 1.49 7.52
N ILE A 40 -4.45 1.40 6.19
CA ILE A 40 -4.89 0.22 5.43
C ILE A 40 -4.06 -1.01 5.82
N LEU A 41 -2.72 -0.88 5.87
CA LEU A 41 -1.85 -1.99 6.26
C LEU A 41 -2.13 -2.46 7.69
N ARG A 42 -2.35 -1.53 8.64
CA ARG A 42 -2.71 -1.88 10.02
C ARG A 42 -4.04 -2.62 10.08
N GLY A 43 -5.05 -2.12 9.39
CA GLY A 43 -6.36 -2.78 9.34
C GLY A 43 -6.26 -4.21 8.81
N LEU A 44 -5.49 -4.41 7.74
CA LEU A 44 -5.28 -5.77 7.20
C LEU A 44 -4.45 -6.64 8.15
N ALA A 45 -3.39 -6.11 8.77
CA ALA A 45 -2.59 -6.85 9.75
C ALA A 45 -3.41 -7.26 10.98
N ASP A 46 -4.33 -6.42 11.45
CA ASP A 46 -5.21 -6.73 12.56
C ASP A 46 -6.22 -7.83 12.17
N ASN A 47 -6.77 -7.80 10.95
CA ASN A 47 -7.63 -8.87 10.43
C ASN A 47 -6.86 -10.21 10.34
N ILE A 48 -5.61 -10.19 9.86
CA ILE A 48 -4.74 -11.38 9.82
C ILE A 48 -4.56 -11.97 11.23
N ARG A 49 -4.30 -11.14 12.21
CA ARG A 49 -4.13 -11.56 13.61
C ARG A 49 -5.43 -12.08 14.23
N ALA A 50 -6.57 -11.53 13.83
CA ALA A 50 -7.89 -11.99 14.26
C ALA A 50 -8.30 -13.34 13.64
N ASN A 51 -7.65 -13.77 12.56
CA ASN A 51 -7.93 -15.00 11.83
C ASN A 51 -6.73 -15.97 11.84
N PRO A 52 -6.31 -16.50 12.99
CA PRO A 52 -5.09 -17.32 13.10
C PRO A 52 -5.14 -18.61 12.26
N LEU A 53 -6.32 -19.20 12.08
CA LEU A 53 -6.50 -20.39 11.24
C LEU A 53 -6.44 -20.10 9.74
N GLY A 54 -6.59 -18.84 9.33
CA GLY A 54 -6.53 -18.40 7.95
C GLY A 54 -5.19 -17.76 7.56
N GLN A 55 -4.26 -17.59 8.48
CA GLN A 55 -3.00 -16.86 8.23
C GLN A 55 -2.25 -17.35 6.99
N SER A 56 -2.16 -18.65 6.79
CA SER A 56 -1.48 -19.26 5.63
C SER A 56 -2.15 -18.94 4.28
N SER A 57 -3.40 -18.50 4.28
CA SER A 57 -4.15 -18.16 3.07
C SER A 57 -3.97 -16.70 2.65
N TYR A 58 -3.58 -15.79 3.56
CA TYR A 58 -3.46 -14.37 3.26
C TYR A 58 -2.42 -14.03 2.19
N PRO A 59 -1.20 -14.62 2.17
CA PRO A 59 -0.23 -14.27 1.13
C PRO A 59 -0.77 -14.50 -0.29
N THR A 60 -1.42 -15.63 -0.53
CA THR A 60 -2.03 -15.93 -1.83
C THR A 60 -3.24 -15.04 -2.11
N ALA A 61 -4.08 -14.78 -1.11
CA ALA A 61 -5.26 -13.94 -1.25
C ALA A 61 -4.89 -12.49 -1.60
N VAL A 62 -3.92 -11.89 -0.89
CA VAL A 62 -3.46 -10.51 -1.16
C VAL A 62 -2.77 -10.42 -2.50
N ARG A 63 -1.88 -11.37 -2.85
CA ARG A 63 -1.23 -11.41 -4.17
C ARG A 63 -2.23 -11.51 -5.32
N GLY A 64 -3.35 -12.18 -5.12
CA GLY A 64 -4.41 -12.29 -6.13
C GLY A 64 -5.01 -10.95 -6.55
N TYR A 65 -4.89 -9.92 -5.75
CA TYR A 65 -5.37 -8.57 -6.04
C TYR A 65 -4.25 -7.57 -6.42
N THR A 66 -2.97 -7.90 -6.22
CA THR A 66 -1.85 -6.96 -6.37
C THR A 66 -1.73 -6.32 -7.76
N SER A 67 -1.91 -7.09 -8.83
CA SER A 67 -1.60 -6.63 -10.21
C SER A 67 -2.85 -6.18 -10.98
N ILE A 68 -3.93 -5.87 -10.30
CA ILE A 68 -5.19 -5.46 -10.94
C ILE A 68 -5.06 -4.03 -11.51
N LYS A 69 -5.71 -3.83 -12.67
CA LYS A 69 -5.79 -2.52 -13.34
C LYS A 69 -7.19 -1.92 -13.30
N THR A 70 -8.14 -2.67 -12.80
CA THR A 70 -9.54 -2.28 -12.63
C THR A 70 -9.95 -2.53 -11.21
N ALA A 71 -11.04 -1.91 -10.76
CA ALA A 71 -11.54 -2.12 -9.41
C ALA A 71 -11.65 -3.61 -9.07
N PRO A 72 -11.21 -4.03 -7.87
CA PRO A 72 -11.21 -5.43 -7.47
C PRO A 72 -12.62 -6.00 -7.48
N THR A 73 -12.76 -7.21 -8.01
CA THR A 73 -14.03 -7.93 -7.99
C THR A 73 -14.26 -8.59 -6.64
N ALA A 74 -15.44 -8.37 -6.08
CA ALA A 74 -15.80 -8.98 -4.80
C ALA A 74 -15.78 -10.52 -4.89
N PRO A 75 -15.31 -11.21 -3.85
CA PRO A 75 -15.45 -12.65 -3.74
C PRO A 75 -16.92 -13.08 -3.78
N THR A 76 -17.19 -14.30 -4.23
CA THR A 76 -18.54 -14.86 -4.32
C THR A 76 -19.21 -15.00 -2.95
N VAL A 77 -18.42 -15.16 -1.88
CA VAL A 77 -18.91 -15.26 -0.50
C VAL A 77 -18.70 -13.94 0.20
N ASN A 78 -19.78 -13.33 0.68
CA ASN A 78 -19.76 -12.12 1.48
C ASN A 78 -19.69 -12.46 2.96
N CYS A 79 -18.52 -12.30 3.55
CA CYS A 79 -18.29 -12.64 4.96
C CYS A 79 -18.85 -11.63 5.97
N TYR A 80 -19.24 -10.44 5.53
CA TYR A 80 -19.85 -9.42 6.39
C TYR A 80 -21.36 -9.58 6.52
N ASN A 81 -22.00 -10.16 5.54
CA ASN A 81 -23.44 -10.37 5.55
C ASN A 81 -23.75 -11.83 5.87
N ALA A 82 -23.20 -12.33 6.94
CA ALA A 82 -23.48 -13.64 7.48
C ALA A 82 -24.88 -13.67 8.17
N ALA A 83 -25.90 -13.12 7.51
CA ALA A 83 -27.25 -13.50 7.77
C ALA A 83 -27.33 -14.96 7.34
N GLU A 84 -27.21 -15.85 8.32
CA GLU A 84 -27.65 -17.24 8.23
C GLU A 84 -26.67 -18.24 7.61
N ALA A 85 -26.44 -19.28 8.31
CA ALA A 85 -26.00 -20.61 7.89
C ALA A 85 -24.66 -20.74 7.11
N GLN A 86 -24.07 -19.69 6.58
CA GLN A 86 -22.77 -19.73 5.88
C GLN A 86 -21.74 -18.83 6.54
N ARG A 87 -21.27 -19.25 7.70
CA ARG A 87 -20.05 -18.65 8.27
C ARG A 87 -18.90 -18.89 7.31
N CYS A 88 -18.18 -17.82 6.96
CA CYS A 88 -16.97 -17.97 6.15
C CYS A 88 -15.97 -18.91 6.83
N THR A 89 -15.35 -19.75 6.02
CA THR A 89 -14.15 -20.47 6.46
C THR A 89 -13.00 -19.48 6.68
N PRO A 90 -11.98 -19.81 7.47
CA PRO A 90 -10.82 -18.94 7.65
C PRO A 90 -10.16 -18.49 6.35
N ALA A 91 -10.08 -19.36 5.34
CA ALA A 91 -9.55 -19.02 4.01
C ALA A 91 -10.46 -18.07 3.22
N GLN A 92 -11.78 -18.24 3.30
CA GLN A 92 -12.73 -17.31 2.68
C GLN A 92 -12.67 -15.93 3.34
N MET A 93 -12.52 -15.88 4.67
CA MET A 93 -12.30 -14.62 5.40
C MET A 93 -11.02 -13.93 4.92
N ALA A 94 -9.91 -14.67 4.77
CA ALA A 94 -8.66 -14.11 4.27
C ALA A 94 -8.81 -13.50 2.86
N THR A 95 -9.57 -14.16 1.97
CA THR A 95 -9.85 -13.63 0.63
C THR A 95 -10.72 -12.37 0.69
N TYR A 96 -11.69 -12.34 1.59
CA TYR A 96 -12.60 -11.20 1.75
C TYR A 96 -11.87 -9.99 2.36
N ASP A 97 -11.03 -10.19 3.36
CA ASP A 97 -10.20 -9.15 3.97
C ASP A 97 -9.20 -8.55 2.96
N ALA A 98 -8.55 -9.42 2.16
CA ALA A 98 -7.66 -8.98 1.08
C ALA A 98 -8.41 -8.13 0.04
N TYR A 99 -9.62 -8.55 -0.35
CA TYR A 99 -10.48 -7.79 -1.25
C TYR A 99 -10.81 -6.41 -0.70
N LEU A 100 -11.23 -6.32 0.57
CA LEU A 100 -11.61 -5.04 1.18
C LEU A 100 -10.42 -4.10 1.31
N ALA A 101 -9.27 -4.63 1.72
CA ALA A 101 -8.04 -3.84 1.84
C ALA A 101 -7.61 -3.28 0.47
N GLU A 102 -7.57 -4.14 -0.57
CA GLU A 102 -7.20 -3.68 -1.91
C GLU A 102 -8.25 -2.75 -2.51
N LYS A 103 -9.55 -2.98 -2.27
CA LYS A 103 -10.60 -2.05 -2.71
C LYS A 103 -10.38 -0.65 -2.15
N THR A 104 -10.11 -0.56 -0.84
CA THR A 104 -9.84 0.73 -0.19
C THR A 104 -8.56 1.37 -0.71
N ALA A 105 -7.51 0.59 -0.93
CA ALA A 105 -6.24 1.05 -1.50
C ALA A 105 -6.43 1.53 -2.95
N PHE A 106 -7.11 0.76 -3.78
CA PHE A 106 -7.37 1.05 -5.18
C PHE A 106 -8.16 2.37 -5.37
N GLU A 107 -9.15 2.64 -4.51
CA GLU A 107 -9.96 3.87 -4.55
C GLU A 107 -9.11 5.15 -4.36
N ILE A 108 -7.94 5.04 -3.74
CA ILE A 108 -7.00 6.16 -3.54
C ILE A 108 -5.71 6.03 -4.37
N GLY A 109 -5.70 5.12 -5.37
CA GLY A 109 -4.58 4.94 -6.28
C GLY A 109 -3.39 4.20 -5.68
N MET A 110 -3.63 3.32 -4.70
CA MET A 110 -2.62 2.46 -4.10
C MET A 110 -2.85 1.00 -4.44
N HIS A 111 -1.78 0.19 -4.37
CA HIS A 111 -1.84 -1.27 -4.50
C HIS A 111 -1.11 -1.94 -3.35
N ILE A 112 -1.67 -3.08 -2.91
CA ILE A 112 -1.12 -3.86 -1.81
C ILE A 112 -0.55 -5.18 -2.35
N THR A 113 0.52 -5.65 -1.73
CA THR A 113 0.99 -7.04 -1.89
C THR A 113 1.46 -7.61 -0.56
N MET A 114 1.69 -8.92 -0.53
CA MET A 114 2.20 -9.62 0.63
C MET A 114 3.23 -10.66 0.21
N ASP A 115 4.38 -10.66 0.86
CA ASP A 115 5.44 -11.64 0.63
C ASP A 115 6.28 -11.85 1.88
N ASP A 116 7.24 -12.76 1.82
CA ASP A 116 8.25 -12.93 2.86
C ASP A 116 8.95 -11.59 3.13
N CYS A 117 9.22 -11.27 4.38
CA CYS A 117 9.91 -10.02 4.73
C CYS A 117 11.32 -10.00 4.13
N PRO A 118 11.78 -8.89 3.53
CA PRO A 118 13.15 -8.76 3.05
C PRO A 118 14.16 -8.94 4.19
N GLY A 119 15.32 -9.51 3.85
CA GLY A 119 16.39 -9.75 4.82
C GLY A 119 16.23 -10.98 5.71
N VAL A 120 15.14 -11.73 5.56
CA VAL A 120 14.90 -12.96 6.37
C VAL A 120 15.02 -14.26 5.58
N SER A 121 15.60 -14.24 4.40
CA SER A 121 15.71 -15.40 3.51
C SER A 121 16.39 -16.61 4.15
N VAL A 122 17.29 -16.39 5.10
CA VAL A 122 18.03 -17.42 5.87
C VAL A 122 17.45 -17.66 7.27
N ALA A 123 16.39 -16.99 7.66
CA ALA A 123 15.78 -17.16 8.96
C ALA A 123 15.03 -18.51 9.04
N PRO A 124 15.10 -19.21 10.19
CA PRO A 124 14.39 -20.49 10.38
C PRO A 124 12.87 -20.33 10.36
N VAL A 125 12.37 -19.13 10.68
CA VAL A 125 10.95 -18.75 10.58
C VAL A 125 10.82 -17.58 9.62
N LYS A 126 10.08 -17.78 8.55
CA LYS A 126 9.79 -16.71 7.58
C LYS A 126 8.66 -15.84 8.10
N ARG A 127 8.94 -14.57 8.25
CA ARG A 127 7.94 -13.58 8.59
C ARG A 127 7.27 -13.04 7.32
N GLN A 128 6.00 -12.76 7.42
CA GLN A 128 5.22 -12.22 6.31
C GLN A 128 5.09 -10.70 6.44
N CYS A 129 5.37 -10.00 5.36
CA CYS A 129 5.28 -8.55 5.28
C CYS A 129 4.23 -8.11 4.26
N LEU A 130 3.50 -7.07 4.63
CA LEU A 130 2.58 -6.34 3.77
C LEU A 130 3.31 -5.15 3.16
N PHE A 131 3.08 -4.91 1.89
CA PHE A 131 3.61 -3.76 1.15
C PHE A 131 2.45 -3.01 0.53
N ILE A 132 2.51 -1.69 0.57
CA ILE A 132 1.60 -0.81 -0.16
C ILE A 132 2.42 0.20 -0.92
N ALA A 133 2.04 0.44 -2.18
CA ALA A 133 2.73 1.40 -3.04
C ALA A 133 1.73 2.29 -3.77
N TRP A 134 2.18 3.49 -4.13
CA TRP A 134 1.41 4.49 -4.86
C TRP A 134 2.27 5.20 -5.89
N ASP A 135 1.61 5.96 -6.75
CA ASP A 135 2.22 6.74 -7.82
C ASP A 135 3.09 5.86 -8.76
N ASP A 136 4.32 6.22 -9.03
CA ASP A 136 5.21 5.53 -9.96
C ASP A 136 5.81 4.22 -9.41
N THR A 137 5.61 3.92 -8.12
CA THR A 137 6.11 2.69 -7.51
C THR A 137 5.14 1.54 -7.73
N THR A 138 5.51 0.60 -8.59
CA THR A 138 4.66 -0.54 -8.94
C THR A 138 5.00 -1.78 -8.14
N LEU A 139 3.95 -2.49 -7.72
CA LEU A 139 4.03 -3.84 -7.16
C LEU A 139 3.40 -4.81 -8.16
N THR A 140 4.01 -5.97 -8.35
CA THR A 140 3.42 -7.05 -9.15
C THR A 140 3.50 -8.36 -8.40
N ALA A 141 2.59 -9.28 -8.68
CA ALA A 141 2.59 -10.57 -8.02
C ALA A 141 2.14 -11.69 -8.96
N THR A 142 2.61 -12.89 -8.65
CA THR A 142 2.08 -14.16 -9.09
C THR A 142 1.33 -14.82 -7.92
N ALA A 143 0.76 -16.00 -8.12
CA ALA A 143 0.12 -16.73 -7.01
C ALA A 143 1.09 -17.10 -5.87
N THR A 144 2.38 -17.23 -6.17
CA THR A 144 3.39 -17.74 -5.23
C THR A 144 4.38 -16.70 -4.73
N THR A 145 4.65 -15.66 -5.49
CA THR A 145 5.67 -14.64 -5.18
C THR A 145 5.19 -13.25 -5.54
N ALA A 146 5.63 -12.24 -4.80
CA ALA A 146 5.48 -10.85 -5.18
C ALA A 146 6.82 -10.26 -5.64
N ASN A 147 6.74 -9.31 -6.57
CA ASN A 147 7.89 -8.50 -6.95
C ASN A 147 7.76 -7.12 -6.31
N ILE A 148 8.62 -6.86 -5.36
CA ILE A 148 8.67 -5.62 -4.56
C ILE A 148 9.93 -4.80 -4.90
N SER A 149 10.68 -5.15 -5.93
CA SER A 149 11.99 -4.57 -6.26
C SER A 149 11.95 -3.06 -6.51
N ASN A 150 10.80 -2.51 -6.91
CA ASN A 150 10.61 -1.06 -7.07
C ASN A 150 10.34 -0.34 -5.74
N CYS A 151 9.98 -1.08 -4.70
CA CYS A 151 9.74 -0.56 -3.35
C CYS A 151 10.96 -0.76 -2.44
N MET A 152 11.45 -2.00 -2.38
CA MET A 152 12.47 -2.40 -1.42
C MET A 152 13.40 -3.46 -2.02
N SER A 153 14.67 -3.41 -1.65
CA SER A 153 15.66 -4.44 -2.00
C SER A 153 15.49 -5.69 -1.13
N ASP A 154 16.10 -6.80 -1.57
CA ASP A 154 16.12 -8.05 -0.80
C ASP A 154 16.80 -7.92 0.57
N ALA A 155 17.61 -6.89 0.76
CA ALA A 155 18.25 -6.57 2.04
C ALA A 155 17.34 -5.74 3.00
N GLY A 156 16.10 -5.43 2.61
CA GLY A 156 15.19 -4.65 3.42
C GLY A 156 15.43 -3.13 3.38
N VAL A 157 16.12 -2.63 2.36
CA VAL A 157 16.38 -1.20 2.19
C VAL A 157 15.44 -0.63 1.13
N TYR A 158 14.76 0.47 1.45
CA TYR A 158 13.91 1.17 0.49
C TYR A 158 14.69 1.66 -0.73
N VAL A 159 14.12 1.51 -1.90
CA VAL A 159 14.68 2.06 -3.14
C VAL A 159 14.56 3.58 -3.08
N ALA A 160 15.62 4.27 -3.50
CA ALA A 160 15.63 5.74 -3.49
C ALA A 160 14.49 6.29 -4.37
N GLY A 161 13.69 7.18 -3.80
CA GLY A 161 12.54 7.78 -4.48
C GLY A 161 11.29 6.88 -4.54
N SER A 162 11.34 5.66 -3.99
CA SER A 162 10.15 4.80 -3.96
C SER A 162 9.05 5.39 -3.05
N LYS A 163 7.83 5.27 -3.53
CA LYS A 163 6.61 5.67 -2.83
C LYS A 163 5.88 4.43 -2.34
N CYS A 164 6.36 3.88 -1.25
CA CYS A 164 5.78 2.68 -0.65
C CYS A 164 6.04 2.62 0.86
N LEU A 165 5.32 1.72 1.50
CA LEU A 165 5.48 1.37 2.90
C LEU A 165 5.48 -0.15 3.05
N MET A 166 6.18 -0.62 4.08
CA MET A 166 6.19 -2.02 4.48
C MET A 166 5.78 -2.13 5.96
N MET A 167 5.03 -3.16 6.27
CA MET A 167 4.64 -3.54 7.63
C MET A 167 4.74 -5.05 7.80
N GLU A 168 5.32 -5.50 8.91
CA GLU A 168 5.30 -6.91 9.29
C GLU A 168 3.88 -7.29 9.76
N ALA A 169 3.34 -8.38 9.21
CA ALA A 169 2.01 -8.89 9.55
C ALA A 169 2.08 -9.92 10.70
N TYR A 170 2.97 -10.94 10.56
CA TYR A 170 3.21 -12.00 11.56
C TYR A 170 4.51 -12.74 11.27
#